data_7d8415ca29aed4ec7b900015742c5101
#
_entry.id   7d8415ca29aed4ec7b900015742c5101
#
_cell.length_a   1.000
_cell.length_b   1.000
_cell.length_c   1.000
_cell.angle_alpha   90.00
_cell.angle_beta   90.00
_cell.angle_gamma   90.00
#
_symmetry.space_group_name_H-M   'P 1'
#
loop_
_entity.id
_entity.type
_entity.pdbx_description
1 polymer ?
#
loop_
_entity_poly.entity_id
_entity_poly.type
_entity_poly.pdbx_seq_one_letter_code
_entity_poly.pdbx_strand_id
1 'polypeptide(L)'
;QFWKVKMKNTVKITFWIMLTAAVVLGINAGWDKYQEFRQAELARVMTVKDKKFDPGQLTEMAAALAAKPYVPPADNLPDELKKLNYDQYRDIRFSRENGPWYGKKLPFEIQFFHLGSLFLTSVPINEIVNGRIHPLKYSPAYFDYGKNRLNTDELSELGYAGFRLHNPLNTRKYYDELVSFLGASYFRALGKHQKYGLSARGLAIDTAVQTGEEFPIFREFWLVRPKRNDKSVTVYALLDSPSAAGIYTFVITPGENTVMDVDAKIFPRKEINKLGIAPLTSMYLFGENTKNKFDDHRPEVHDSDGLLVLNGNGEWLWRPLDNSKYLRISAFVDENPKGFGLLQRDRDPAHYLDFEANYEQRPSAWVEPVGDWGKGWIELVEIPSQQEIHDNVVTYWVPKEKAVPQKELHYRYRLYWFTKLPVKKVPGDITATYTGIGGVSGMLEDHKRKFVIDFDILNMQKEVEKGIATLEVSASEGEITGKHLMYNPVTKGLTAYIDFKPNGKTSELRASVVKKGKNISEIWSYQWLP
;
A
#
# COMPACT_ATOMS: atom_id res chain seq x y z
N GLN A 1 42.46 59.04 18.30
CA GLN A 1 42.89 57.66 18.05
C GLN A 1 41.76 56.65 18.13
N PHE A 2 40.77 56.79 18.98
CA PHE A 2 39.65 55.86 19.14
C PHE A 2 38.71 55.75 17.93
N TRP A 3 38.56 56.83 17.14
CA TRP A 3 37.70 56.85 15.95
C TRP A 3 38.30 56.12 14.76
N LYS A 4 39.63 56.14 14.59
CA LYS A 4 40.33 55.41 13.49
C LYS A 4 40.32 53.89 13.62
N VAL A 5 40.28 53.38 14.88
CA VAL A 5 40.26 51.92 15.14
C VAL A 5 38.85 51.37 14.88
N LYS A 6 37.75 52.13 15.22
CA LYS A 6 36.37 51.71 15.02
C LYS A 6 36.01 51.63 13.53
N MET A 7 36.49 52.56 12.70
CA MET A 7 36.26 52.54 11.26
C MET A 7 37.00 51.38 10.54
N LYS A 8 38.22 51.05 10.97
CA LYS A 8 38.95 49.92 10.37
C LYS A 8 38.32 48.55 10.67
N ASN A 9 37.72 48.37 11.84
CA ASN A 9 37.04 47.15 12.19
C ASN A 9 35.67 47.00 11.50
N THR A 10 34.93 48.10 11.35
CA THR A 10 33.64 48.10 10.64
C THR A 10 33.82 47.77 9.16
N VAL A 11 34.84 48.34 8.49
CA VAL A 11 35.16 48.03 7.08
C VAL A 11 35.61 46.57 6.91
N LYS A 12 36.42 46.06 7.84
CA LYS A 12 36.79 44.62 7.80
C LYS A 12 35.60 43.70 7.99
N ILE A 13 34.68 43.95 8.93
CA ILE A 13 33.50 43.16 9.15
C ILE A 13 32.58 43.20 7.93
N THR A 14 32.35 44.37 7.34
CA THR A 14 31.54 44.52 6.13
C THR A 14 32.16 43.77 4.95
N PHE A 15 33.49 43.82 4.77
CA PHE A 15 34.21 43.10 3.73
C PHE A 15 34.07 41.57 3.90
N TRP A 16 34.21 41.04 5.13
CA TRP A 16 34.01 39.63 5.42
C TRP A 16 32.55 39.18 5.21
N ILE A 17 31.57 39.99 5.57
CA ILE A 17 30.16 39.72 5.31
C ILE A 17 29.87 39.68 3.79
N MET A 18 30.40 40.61 3.03
CA MET A 18 30.27 40.61 1.55
C MET A 18 30.99 39.42 0.91
N LEU A 19 32.16 39.04 1.40
CA LEU A 19 32.90 37.91 0.89
C LEU A 19 32.18 36.58 1.20
N THR A 20 31.66 36.43 2.39
CA THR A 20 30.86 35.24 2.75
C THR A 20 29.53 35.19 1.96
N ALA A 21 28.85 36.31 1.76
CA ALA A 21 27.68 36.38 0.91
C ALA A 21 27.98 36.02 -0.55
N ALA A 22 29.08 36.53 -1.11
CA ALA A 22 29.51 36.20 -2.47
C ALA A 22 29.90 34.71 -2.63
N VAL A 23 30.55 34.13 -1.61
CA VAL A 23 30.88 32.69 -1.60
C VAL A 23 29.62 31.85 -1.51
N VAL A 24 28.68 32.22 -0.66
CA VAL A 24 27.38 31.51 -0.54
C VAL A 24 26.54 31.61 -1.82
N LEU A 25 26.49 32.79 -2.44
CA LEU A 25 25.84 33.01 -3.73
C LEU A 25 26.52 32.21 -4.86
N GLY A 26 27.85 32.19 -4.87
CA GLY A 26 28.64 31.39 -5.84
C GLY A 26 28.45 29.88 -5.67
N ILE A 27 28.35 29.40 -4.41
CA ILE A 27 28.07 28.00 -4.11
C ILE A 27 26.64 27.67 -4.55
N ASN A 28 25.63 28.52 -4.25
CA ASN A 28 24.25 28.30 -4.66
C ASN A 28 24.12 28.28 -6.20
N ALA A 29 24.71 29.26 -6.89
CA ALA A 29 24.68 29.30 -8.36
C ALA A 29 25.41 28.09 -8.99
N GLY A 30 26.50 27.64 -8.38
CA GLY A 30 27.21 26.42 -8.78
C GLY A 30 26.37 25.16 -8.52
N TRP A 31 25.66 25.12 -7.38
CA TRP A 31 24.77 24.03 -7.03
C TRP A 31 23.56 23.97 -7.98
N ASP A 32 22.93 25.09 -8.29
CA ASP A 32 21.81 25.15 -9.24
C ASP A 32 22.22 24.68 -10.64
N LYS A 33 23.37 25.15 -11.16
CA LYS A 33 23.92 24.65 -12.43
C LYS A 33 24.26 23.16 -12.39
N TYR A 34 24.79 22.68 -11.28
CA TYR A 34 25.04 21.24 -11.08
C TYR A 34 23.73 20.46 -11.09
N GLN A 35 22.69 20.95 -10.43
CA GLN A 35 21.37 20.32 -10.44
C GLN A 35 20.74 20.32 -11.84
N GLU A 36 20.80 21.44 -12.56
CA GLU A 36 20.34 21.52 -13.96
C GLU A 36 21.08 20.53 -14.87
N PHE A 37 22.40 20.47 -14.76
CA PHE A 37 23.22 19.51 -15.53
C PHE A 37 22.84 18.06 -15.17
N ARG A 38 22.66 17.77 -13.90
CA ARG A 38 22.24 16.45 -13.40
C ARG A 38 20.84 16.08 -13.86
N GLN A 39 19.90 17.03 -13.84
CA GLN A 39 18.54 16.84 -14.36
C GLN A 39 18.56 16.58 -15.87
N ALA A 40 19.34 17.34 -16.62
CA ALA A 40 19.50 17.13 -18.06
C ALA A 40 20.14 15.76 -18.38
N GLU A 41 21.12 15.32 -17.59
CA GLU A 41 21.77 14.01 -17.75
C GLU A 41 20.80 12.87 -17.39
N LEU A 42 20.02 13.01 -16.31
CA LEU A 42 18.96 12.07 -15.94
C LEU A 42 17.86 12.02 -17.02
N ALA A 43 17.42 13.16 -17.52
CA ALA A 43 16.48 13.24 -18.62
C ALA A 43 17.01 12.51 -19.86
N ARG A 44 18.30 12.62 -20.14
CA ARG A 44 18.97 11.91 -21.26
C ARG A 44 19.02 10.40 -21.04
N VAL A 45 19.25 9.95 -19.81
CA VAL A 45 19.21 8.53 -19.42
C VAL A 45 17.79 7.98 -19.45
N MET A 46 16.81 8.80 -19.06
CA MET A 46 15.40 8.42 -18.93
C MET A 46 14.59 8.55 -20.23
N THR A 47 15.09 9.29 -21.24
CA THR A 47 14.32 9.55 -22.48
C THR A 47 14.62 8.47 -23.52
N VAL A 48 13.74 7.47 -23.63
CA VAL A 48 13.69 6.54 -24.78
C VAL A 48 12.78 7.16 -25.85
N LYS A 49 13.22 8.25 -26.48
CA LYS A 49 12.44 8.93 -27.55
C LYS A 49 12.65 8.22 -28.89
N ASP A 50 11.53 8.01 -29.63
CA ASP A 50 11.46 7.57 -31.03
C ASP A 50 12.21 6.26 -31.38
N LYS A 51 12.55 5.45 -30.39
CA LYS A 51 13.20 4.14 -30.58
C LYS A 51 12.18 3.02 -30.54
N LYS A 52 12.54 1.91 -31.18
CA LYS A 52 11.83 0.64 -30.99
C LYS A 52 11.87 0.30 -29.51
N PHE A 53 10.70 0.03 -28.93
CA PHE A 53 10.58 -0.32 -27.52
C PHE A 53 11.21 -1.69 -27.27
N ASP A 54 12.06 -1.76 -26.25
CA ASP A 54 12.66 -2.98 -25.73
C ASP A 54 12.57 -2.96 -24.19
N PRO A 55 11.85 -3.91 -23.56
CA PRO A 55 11.80 -4.00 -22.09
C PRO A 55 13.17 -4.14 -21.43
N GLY A 56 14.14 -4.76 -22.08
CA GLY A 56 15.52 -4.90 -21.59
C GLY A 56 16.18 -3.54 -21.33
N GLN A 57 15.96 -2.57 -22.23
CA GLN A 57 16.47 -1.21 -22.08
C GLN A 57 15.93 -0.50 -20.82
N LEU A 58 14.69 -0.81 -20.39
CA LEU A 58 14.16 -0.26 -19.15
C LEU A 58 14.88 -0.84 -17.91
N THR A 59 15.28 -2.11 -17.96
CA THR A 59 16.08 -2.73 -16.91
C THR A 59 17.47 -2.07 -16.82
N GLU A 60 18.12 -1.88 -17.96
CA GLU A 60 19.42 -1.18 -18.05
C GLU A 60 19.30 0.27 -17.55
N MET A 61 18.21 0.94 -17.88
CA MET A 61 17.93 2.31 -17.42
C MET A 61 17.78 2.35 -15.88
N ALA A 62 17.05 1.43 -15.27
CA ALA A 62 16.91 1.37 -13.81
C ALA A 62 18.25 1.07 -13.13
N ALA A 63 19.06 0.14 -13.67
CA ALA A 63 20.41 -0.14 -13.17
C ALA A 63 21.34 1.07 -13.29
N ALA A 64 21.34 1.75 -14.45
CA ALA A 64 22.13 2.96 -14.68
C ALA A 64 21.71 4.13 -13.77
N LEU A 65 20.40 4.22 -13.47
CA LEU A 65 19.87 5.20 -12.53
C LEU A 65 20.34 4.90 -11.10
N ALA A 66 20.33 3.64 -10.69
CA ALA A 66 20.82 3.21 -9.38
C ALA A 66 22.33 3.42 -9.20
N ALA A 67 23.11 3.37 -10.28
CA ALA A 67 24.57 3.62 -10.24
C ALA A 67 24.92 5.10 -10.01
N LYS A 68 23.94 6.02 -10.05
CA LYS A 68 24.12 7.46 -9.87
C LYS A 68 23.49 7.92 -8.56
N PRO A 69 24.01 9.00 -7.93
CA PRO A 69 23.32 9.62 -6.80
C PRO A 69 21.89 10.00 -7.15
N TYR A 70 20.98 9.87 -6.18
CA TYR A 70 19.60 10.27 -6.35
C TYR A 70 19.46 11.77 -6.60
N VAL A 71 18.61 12.13 -7.53
CA VAL A 71 18.21 13.51 -7.80
C VAL A 71 16.68 13.58 -7.70
N PRO A 72 16.14 14.35 -6.73
CA PRO A 72 14.70 14.48 -6.61
C PRO A 72 14.09 15.10 -7.87
N PRO A 73 12.82 14.82 -8.19
CA PRO A 73 12.11 15.52 -9.26
C PRO A 73 12.13 17.03 -9.04
N ALA A 74 12.19 17.77 -10.14
CA ALA A 74 12.13 19.24 -10.06
C ALA A 74 10.73 19.69 -9.61
N ASP A 75 10.69 20.67 -8.73
CA ASP A 75 9.46 21.35 -8.32
C ASP A 75 9.22 22.59 -9.19
N ASN A 76 8.61 22.38 -10.35
CA ASN A 76 8.29 23.43 -11.31
C ASN A 76 6.79 23.77 -11.32
N LEU A 77 6.05 23.36 -10.30
CA LEU A 77 4.62 23.60 -10.23
C LEU A 77 4.32 25.07 -9.92
N PRO A 78 3.44 25.76 -10.67
CA PRO A 78 2.99 27.09 -10.34
C PRO A 78 2.38 27.19 -8.93
N ASP A 79 2.66 28.27 -8.23
CA ASP A 79 2.23 28.49 -6.85
C ASP A 79 0.70 28.43 -6.68
N GLU A 80 -0.05 28.87 -7.69
CA GLU A 80 -1.51 28.81 -7.68
C GLU A 80 -2.03 27.38 -7.59
N LEU A 81 -1.36 26.40 -8.22
CA LEU A 81 -1.72 24.99 -8.14
C LEU A 81 -1.29 24.35 -6.81
N LYS A 82 -0.15 24.77 -6.25
CA LYS A 82 0.30 24.32 -4.92
C LYS A 82 -0.68 24.72 -3.81
N LYS A 83 -1.34 25.87 -3.96
CA LYS A 83 -2.24 26.46 -2.96
C LYS A 83 -3.68 25.95 -3.06
N LEU A 84 -4.03 25.12 -4.03
CA LEU A 84 -5.37 24.57 -4.15
C LEU A 84 -5.73 23.78 -2.89
N ASN A 85 -6.87 24.10 -2.30
CA ASN A 85 -7.45 23.27 -1.25
C ASN A 85 -8.12 22.01 -1.86
N TYR A 86 -8.59 21.11 -0.99
CA TYR A 86 -9.18 19.85 -1.41
C TYR A 86 -10.36 20.03 -2.37
N ASP A 87 -11.29 20.95 -2.08
CA ASP A 87 -12.49 21.15 -2.91
C ASP A 87 -12.14 21.74 -4.28
N GLN A 88 -11.19 22.68 -4.31
CA GLN A 88 -10.69 23.28 -5.54
C GLN A 88 -10.00 22.23 -6.42
N TYR A 89 -9.15 21.38 -5.83
CA TYR A 89 -8.48 20.31 -6.55
C TYR A 89 -9.46 19.27 -7.07
N ARG A 90 -10.44 18.87 -6.26
CA ARG A 90 -11.48 17.90 -6.65
C ARG A 90 -12.38 18.42 -7.79
N ASP A 91 -12.52 19.72 -7.93
CA ASP A 91 -13.32 20.34 -9.02
C ASP A 91 -12.59 20.32 -10.36
N ILE A 92 -11.27 20.01 -10.40
CA ILE A 92 -10.53 19.76 -11.65
C ILE A 92 -10.79 18.31 -12.08
N ARG A 93 -11.51 18.17 -13.19
CA ARG A 93 -11.96 16.85 -13.67
C ARG A 93 -11.40 16.54 -15.04
N PHE A 94 -11.05 15.29 -15.28
CA PHE A 94 -10.63 14.84 -16.60
C PHE A 94 -11.84 14.76 -17.56
N SER A 95 -11.70 15.39 -18.71
CA SER A 95 -12.71 15.34 -19.80
C SER A 95 -12.51 14.08 -20.62
N ARG A 96 -13.31 13.04 -20.33
CA ARG A 96 -13.18 11.70 -20.90
C ARG A 96 -13.15 11.71 -22.42
N GLU A 97 -14.01 12.53 -23.05
CA GLU A 97 -14.19 12.63 -24.49
C GLU A 97 -12.93 13.12 -25.21
N ASN A 98 -12.11 13.88 -24.52
CA ASN A 98 -10.83 14.38 -25.04
C ASN A 98 -9.68 13.39 -24.84
N GLY A 99 -9.90 12.30 -24.08
CA GLY A 99 -8.88 11.33 -23.72
C GLY A 99 -8.25 10.61 -24.91
N PRO A 100 -6.94 10.27 -24.83
CA PRO A 100 -6.19 9.74 -25.96
C PRO A 100 -6.69 8.38 -26.48
N TRP A 101 -7.40 7.60 -25.65
CA TRP A 101 -7.95 6.29 -26.01
C TRP A 101 -9.47 6.30 -26.22
N TYR A 102 -10.12 7.41 -25.92
CA TYR A 102 -11.58 7.54 -26.10
C TYR A 102 -12.00 7.35 -27.56
N GLY A 103 -13.13 6.69 -27.77
CA GLY A 103 -13.71 6.45 -29.10
C GLY A 103 -12.95 5.47 -30.01
N LYS A 104 -11.78 4.96 -29.59
CA LYS A 104 -10.95 4.03 -30.37
C LYS A 104 -11.42 2.57 -30.30
N LYS A 105 -12.54 2.29 -29.63
CA LYS A 105 -13.11 0.93 -29.43
C LYS A 105 -12.09 -0.04 -28.79
N LEU A 106 -11.26 0.47 -27.89
CA LEU A 106 -10.31 -0.32 -27.10
C LEU A 106 -11.01 -0.90 -25.87
N PRO A 107 -10.52 -2.00 -25.29
CA PRO A 107 -11.07 -2.56 -24.05
C PRO A 107 -10.72 -1.73 -22.81
N PHE A 108 -9.83 -0.76 -22.94
CA PHE A 108 -9.42 0.15 -21.85
C PHE A 108 -9.46 1.59 -22.34
N GLU A 109 -9.72 2.52 -21.40
CA GLU A 109 -9.53 3.95 -21.57
C GLU A 109 -8.54 4.46 -20.53
N ILE A 110 -7.79 5.51 -20.86
CA ILE A 110 -6.86 6.17 -19.93
C ILE A 110 -7.38 7.57 -19.62
N GLN A 111 -7.28 7.95 -18.36
CA GLN A 111 -7.53 9.29 -17.86
C GLN A 111 -6.38 9.72 -16.98
N PHE A 112 -6.09 11.03 -16.92
CA PHE A 112 -4.96 11.57 -16.18
C PHE A 112 -5.43 12.31 -14.94
N PHE A 113 -4.57 12.33 -13.92
CA PHE A 113 -4.71 13.19 -12.75
C PHE A 113 -3.94 14.49 -12.96
N HIS A 114 -4.61 15.61 -12.65
CA HIS A 114 -3.99 16.92 -12.68
C HIS A 114 -3.00 17.10 -11.53
N LEU A 115 -1.99 17.92 -11.72
CA LEU A 115 -1.11 18.36 -10.63
C LEU A 115 -1.81 19.42 -9.77
N GLY A 116 -1.49 19.48 -8.49
CA GLY A 116 -2.00 20.47 -7.54
C GLY A 116 -2.25 19.91 -6.16
N SER A 117 -2.49 20.79 -5.19
CA SER A 117 -2.72 20.43 -3.79
C SER A 117 -1.58 19.54 -3.22
N LEU A 118 -1.84 18.27 -2.94
CA LEU A 118 -0.87 17.30 -2.44
C LEU A 118 -0.03 16.63 -3.55
N PHE A 119 -0.45 16.73 -4.81
CA PHE A 119 0.20 16.07 -5.94
C PHE A 119 1.06 17.07 -6.71
N LEU A 120 2.28 17.28 -6.24
CA LEU A 120 3.16 18.36 -6.72
C LEU A 120 4.18 17.89 -7.76
N THR A 121 4.36 16.58 -7.93
CA THR A 121 5.39 16.00 -8.77
C THR A 121 4.81 15.49 -10.08
N SER A 122 5.31 16.00 -11.20
CA SER A 122 4.93 15.53 -12.53
C SER A 122 5.57 14.18 -12.85
N VAL A 123 4.78 13.30 -13.48
CA VAL A 123 5.21 11.97 -13.93
C VAL A 123 5.03 11.86 -15.44
N PRO A 124 6.10 11.71 -16.23
CA PRO A 124 6.02 11.39 -17.65
C PRO A 124 5.25 10.09 -17.90
N ILE A 125 4.33 10.15 -18.84
CA ILE A 125 3.51 9.00 -19.25
C ILE A 125 3.65 8.80 -20.75
N ASN A 126 4.02 7.60 -21.15
CA ASN A 126 4.21 7.24 -22.54
C ASN A 126 3.26 6.11 -22.94
N GLU A 127 2.85 6.06 -24.19
CA GLU A 127 2.21 4.88 -24.75
C GLU A 127 3.17 4.16 -25.72
N ILE A 128 3.02 2.83 -25.78
CA ILE A 128 3.73 1.98 -26.74
C ILE A 128 2.74 1.52 -27.78
N VAL A 129 2.95 1.96 -29.04
CA VAL A 129 2.12 1.63 -30.19
C VAL A 129 2.97 0.96 -31.24
N ASN A 130 2.62 -0.26 -31.65
CA ASN A 130 3.36 -1.03 -32.64
C ASN A 130 4.86 -1.14 -32.32
N GLY A 131 5.20 -1.27 -31.04
CA GLY A 131 6.58 -1.36 -30.57
C GLY A 131 7.36 -0.06 -30.61
N ARG A 132 6.71 1.10 -30.71
CA ARG A 132 7.32 2.43 -30.65
C ARG A 132 6.75 3.23 -29.50
N ILE A 133 7.60 4.05 -28.86
CA ILE A 133 7.24 4.89 -27.72
C ILE A 133 6.74 6.24 -28.23
N HIS A 134 5.57 6.65 -27.71
CA HIS A 134 4.95 7.95 -27.96
C HIS A 134 4.61 8.63 -26.64
N PRO A 135 5.24 9.79 -26.32
CA PRO A 135 4.89 10.55 -25.12
C PRO A 135 3.44 11.01 -25.16
N LEU A 136 2.73 10.81 -24.07
CA LEU A 136 1.38 11.37 -23.87
C LEU A 136 1.54 12.77 -23.26
N LYS A 137 1.66 13.78 -24.12
CA LYS A 137 1.90 15.16 -23.70
C LYS A 137 0.70 15.71 -22.96
N TYR A 138 0.96 16.53 -21.96
CA TYR A 138 -0.07 17.28 -21.26
C TYR A 138 -0.82 18.22 -22.21
N SER A 139 -2.11 18.36 -21.97
CA SER A 139 -2.96 19.36 -22.62
C SER A 139 -4.00 19.87 -21.62
N PRO A 140 -4.11 21.19 -21.42
CA PRO A 140 -5.19 21.76 -20.62
C PRO A 140 -6.59 21.35 -21.09
N ALA A 141 -6.77 21.08 -22.39
CA ALA A 141 -8.03 20.64 -22.97
C ALA A 141 -8.49 19.24 -22.48
N TYR A 142 -7.64 18.49 -21.81
CA TYR A 142 -8.03 17.24 -21.16
C TYR A 142 -8.79 17.44 -19.84
N PHE A 143 -8.87 18.68 -19.34
CA PHE A 143 -9.45 18.95 -18.03
C PHE A 143 -10.56 19.99 -18.09
N ASP A 144 -11.59 19.75 -17.29
CA ASP A 144 -12.57 20.76 -16.87
C ASP A 144 -12.13 21.28 -15.50
N TYR A 145 -11.88 22.58 -15.42
CA TYR A 145 -11.39 23.23 -14.21
C TYR A 145 -12.51 23.65 -13.27
N GLY A 146 -13.76 23.39 -13.62
CA GLY A 146 -14.94 23.72 -12.82
C GLY A 146 -14.99 25.20 -12.46
N LYS A 147 -15.00 25.51 -11.16
CA LYS A 147 -15.04 26.88 -10.64
C LYS A 147 -13.67 27.56 -10.52
N ASN A 148 -12.59 26.81 -10.73
CA ASN A 148 -11.23 27.35 -10.64
C ASN A 148 -10.96 28.29 -11.83
N ARG A 149 -10.35 29.43 -11.56
CA ARG A 149 -9.92 30.39 -12.58
C ARG A 149 -8.40 30.34 -12.70
N LEU A 150 -7.89 29.35 -13.43
CA LEU A 150 -6.47 29.17 -13.67
C LEU A 150 -6.11 29.73 -15.05
N ASN A 151 -4.89 30.24 -15.18
CA ASN A 151 -4.36 30.64 -16.48
C ASN A 151 -3.89 29.41 -17.25
N THR A 152 -4.77 28.80 -18.05
CA THR A 152 -4.50 27.55 -18.77
C THR A 152 -3.40 27.68 -19.82
N ASP A 153 -3.09 28.89 -20.30
CA ASP A 153 -2.01 29.10 -21.28
C ASP A 153 -0.61 28.87 -20.66
N GLU A 154 -0.48 29.15 -19.35
CA GLU A 154 0.74 28.90 -18.58
C GLU A 154 0.91 27.43 -18.17
N LEU A 155 -0.13 26.60 -18.34
CA LEU A 155 -0.12 25.21 -17.93
C LEU A 155 0.31 24.23 -19.05
N SER A 156 0.65 24.70 -20.25
CA SER A 156 0.89 23.83 -21.43
C SER A 156 2.00 22.79 -21.28
N GLU A 157 2.99 23.04 -20.42
CA GLU A 157 4.13 22.13 -20.16
C GLU A 157 4.06 21.43 -18.78
N LEU A 158 2.88 21.43 -18.15
CA LEU A 158 2.75 21.03 -16.75
C LEU A 158 3.03 19.53 -16.49
N GLY A 159 2.51 18.62 -17.33
CA GLY A 159 2.53 17.18 -17.09
C GLY A 159 1.38 16.68 -16.19
N TYR A 160 1.46 15.45 -15.73
CA TYR A 160 0.41 14.77 -14.97
C TYR A 160 0.91 14.32 -13.60
N ALA A 161 0.02 14.26 -12.60
CA ALA A 161 0.31 13.68 -11.29
C ALA A 161 0.31 12.14 -11.30
N GLY A 162 -0.34 11.55 -12.30
CA GLY A 162 -0.55 10.12 -12.46
C GLY A 162 -1.67 9.84 -13.45
N PHE A 163 -2.14 8.61 -13.46
CA PHE A 163 -3.19 8.18 -14.37
C PHE A 163 -4.07 7.10 -13.76
N ARG A 164 -5.23 6.90 -14.37
CA ARG A 164 -6.14 5.79 -14.11
C ARG A 164 -6.54 5.12 -15.40
N LEU A 165 -6.74 3.82 -15.33
CA LEU A 165 -7.27 3.01 -16.42
C LEU A 165 -8.71 2.64 -16.11
N HIS A 166 -9.53 2.70 -17.11
CA HIS A 166 -10.93 2.33 -17.08
C HIS A 166 -11.18 1.12 -17.98
N ASN A 167 -12.16 0.31 -17.59
CA ASN A 167 -12.58 -0.89 -18.33
C ASN A 167 -14.10 -1.08 -18.18
N PRO A 168 -14.82 -1.66 -19.13
CA PRO A 168 -16.24 -2.00 -18.97
C PRO A 168 -16.41 -3.16 -17.97
N LEU A 169 -16.03 -2.92 -16.70
CA LEU A 169 -15.91 -3.92 -15.65
C LEU A 169 -17.27 -4.43 -15.17
N ASN A 170 -18.17 -3.51 -14.81
CA ASN A 170 -19.50 -3.85 -14.28
C ASN A 170 -20.56 -3.95 -15.39
N THR A 171 -20.42 -3.15 -16.44
CA THR A 171 -21.35 -3.12 -17.57
C THR A 171 -20.64 -2.78 -18.87
N ARG A 172 -21.11 -3.34 -19.98
CA ARG A 172 -20.56 -3.04 -21.32
C ARG A 172 -20.87 -1.62 -21.82
N LYS A 173 -21.72 -0.90 -21.13
CA LYS A 173 -22.17 0.45 -21.53
C LYS A 173 -21.30 1.56 -20.94
N TYR A 174 -20.56 1.26 -19.90
CA TYR A 174 -19.77 2.23 -19.15
C TYR A 174 -18.39 1.66 -18.81
N TYR A 175 -17.37 2.53 -18.86
CA TYR A 175 -16.01 2.19 -18.46
C TYR A 175 -15.81 2.61 -17.01
N ASP A 176 -15.89 1.65 -16.10
CA ASP A 176 -15.62 1.84 -14.69
C ASP A 176 -14.13 2.08 -14.46
N GLU A 177 -13.77 2.79 -13.42
CA GLU A 177 -12.39 2.88 -12.99
C GLU A 177 -11.90 1.49 -12.53
N LEU A 178 -10.75 1.07 -13.04
CA LEU A 178 -10.18 -0.24 -12.82
C LEU A 178 -8.94 -0.18 -11.92
N VAL A 179 -8.02 0.72 -12.24
CA VAL A 179 -6.77 0.90 -11.52
C VAL A 179 -6.32 2.35 -11.60
N SER A 180 -5.74 2.85 -10.52
CA SER A 180 -5.11 4.17 -10.46
C SER A 180 -3.67 4.06 -9.97
N PHE A 181 -2.77 4.87 -10.56
CA PHE A 181 -1.40 5.11 -10.13
C PHE A 181 -1.30 6.59 -9.80
N LEU A 182 -1.18 6.94 -8.53
CA LEU A 182 -1.18 8.32 -8.06
C LEU A 182 -0.44 8.46 -6.74
N GLY A 183 0.53 9.36 -6.71
CA GLY A 183 1.33 9.70 -5.52
C GLY A 183 2.39 8.65 -5.19
N ALA A 184 3.64 9.06 -5.01
CA ALA A 184 4.79 8.22 -4.75
C ALA A 184 4.80 6.96 -5.65
N SER A 185 4.78 5.75 -5.06
CA SER A 185 4.62 4.50 -5.80
C SER A 185 3.31 3.77 -5.47
N TYR A 186 2.29 4.50 -5.04
CA TYR A 186 0.99 3.92 -4.72
C TYR A 186 0.18 3.58 -5.96
N PHE A 187 -0.54 2.47 -5.85
CA PHE A 187 -1.56 2.09 -6.82
C PHE A 187 -2.71 1.33 -6.14
N ARG A 188 -3.90 1.44 -6.74
CA ARG A 188 -5.14 0.81 -6.26
C ARG A 188 -5.84 0.17 -7.43
N ALA A 189 -6.54 -0.95 -7.19
CA ALA A 189 -7.40 -1.56 -8.21
C ALA A 189 -8.73 -2.02 -7.65
N LEU A 190 -9.67 -2.30 -8.55
CA LEU A 190 -11.02 -2.74 -8.26
C LEU A 190 -11.35 -3.98 -9.07
N GLY A 191 -11.95 -4.97 -8.45
CA GLY A 191 -12.73 -5.99 -9.13
C GLY A 191 -14.16 -5.52 -9.36
N LYS A 192 -15.03 -6.38 -9.90
CA LYS A 192 -16.44 -6.05 -10.09
C LYS A 192 -17.14 -5.71 -8.78
N HIS A 193 -18.00 -4.69 -8.86
CA HIS A 193 -18.86 -4.22 -7.77
C HIS A 193 -18.11 -3.74 -6.52
N GLN A 194 -16.81 -3.45 -6.64
CA GLN A 194 -16.00 -2.94 -5.55
C GLN A 194 -15.92 -1.41 -5.54
N LYS A 195 -15.65 -0.87 -4.37
CA LYS A 195 -15.31 0.52 -4.09
C LYS A 195 -13.85 0.62 -3.65
N TYR A 196 -13.23 1.79 -3.77
CA TYR A 196 -11.85 1.96 -3.30
C TYR A 196 -11.70 1.74 -1.79
N GLY A 197 -10.66 1.02 -1.42
CA GLY A 197 -10.21 0.79 -0.06
C GLY A 197 -8.69 0.83 -0.01
N LEU A 198 -8.06 -0.27 0.43
CA LEU A 198 -6.62 -0.38 0.58
C LEU A 198 -5.83 -0.10 -0.70
N SER A 199 -4.54 0.17 -0.52
CA SER A 199 -3.57 0.43 -1.59
C SER A 199 -2.46 -0.61 -1.61
N ALA A 200 -1.75 -0.70 -2.73
CA ALA A 200 -0.43 -1.29 -2.81
C ALA A 200 0.61 -0.22 -3.14
N ARG A 201 1.88 -0.53 -2.88
CA ARG A 201 3.03 0.32 -3.23
C ARG A 201 4.02 -0.46 -4.08
N GLY A 202 4.86 0.24 -4.84
CA GLY A 202 5.99 -0.41 -5.52
C GLY A 202 6.96 -1.01 -4.51
N LEU A 203 7.41 -0.22 -3.55
CA LEU A 203 8.42 -0.63 -2.56
C LEU A 203 8.20 0.10 -1.24
N ALA A 204 8.52 -0.55 -0.12
CA ALA A 204 8.61 0.06 1.20
C ALA A 204 10.06 0.06 1.68
N ILE A 205 10.54 1.18 2.20
CA ILE A 205 11.91 1.32 2.72
C ILE A 205 11.85 1.96 4.09
N ASP A 206 12.39 1.26 5.08
CA ASP A 206 12.51 1.73 6.46
C ASP A 206 11.16 2.18 7.07
N THR A 207 10.07 1.47 6.73
CA THR A 207 8.74 1.75 7.29
C THR A 207 8.75 1.58 8.81
N ALA A 208 8.20 2.57 9.51
CA ALA A 208 8.10 2.60 10.97
C ALA A 208 9.43 2.47 11.73
N VAL A 209 10.54 2.91 11.14
CA VAL A 209 11.80 3.06 11.86
C VAL A 209 11.98 4.49 12.38
N GLN A 210 12.76 4.66 13.46
CA GLN A 210 12.96 5.97 14.09
C GLN A 210 13.63 7.01 13.19
N THR A 211 14.43 6.58 12.22
CA THR A 211 15.11 7.46 11.25
C THR A 211 14.19 8.02 10.17
N GLY A 212 12.96 7.56 10.12
CA GLY A 212 11.94 7.94 9.15
C GLY A 212 11.83 6.95 7.99
N GLU A 213 10.64 6.90 7.39
CA GLU A 213 10.33 6.10 6.21
C GLU A 213 10.77 6.81 4.93
N GLU A 214 11.32 6.07 3.98
CA GLU A 214 11.59 6.54 2.64
C GLU A 214 10.46 6.08 1.70
N PHE A 215 9.91 7.03 0.91
CA PHE A 215 8.84 6.78 -0.04
C PHE A 215 9.39 6.77 -1.47
N PRO A 216 9.71 5.60 -2.05
CA PRO A 216 10.05 5.50 -3.47
C PRO A 216 8.91 6.01 -4.35
N ILE A 217 9.27 6.65 -5.47
CA ILE A 217 8.31 7.22 -6.41
C ILE A 217 8.38 6.50 -7.75
N PHE A 218 7.24 6.35 -8.43
CA PHE A 218 7.25 6.04 -9.85
C PHE A 218 7.56 7.31 -10.64
N ARG A 219 8.69 7.31 -11.32
CA ARG A 219 9.20 8.48 -12.05
C ARG A 219 8.72 8.57 -13.48
N GLU A 220 8.42 7.46 -14.12
CA GLU A 220 7.99 7.42 -15.50
C GLU A 220 7.19 6.14 -15.76
N PHE A 221 6.21 6.22 -16.67
CA PHE A 221 5.38 5.10 -17.07
C PHE A 221 5.37 4.89 -18.58
N TRP A 222 5.27 3.62 -19.01
CA TRP A 222 5.02 3.21 -20.40
C TRP A 222 3.86 2.23 -20.41
N LEU A 223 2.79 2.59 -21.14
CA LEU A 223 1.59 1.78 -21.25
C LEU A 223 1.53 1.16 -22.66
N VAL A 224 1.46 -0.15 -22.76
CA VAL A 224 1.23 -0.81 -24.03
C VAL A 224 -0.21 -0.52 -24.44
N ARG A 225 -0.41 0.20 -25.57
CA ARG A 225 -1.76 0.45 -26.08
C ARG A 225 -2.41 -0.88 -26.42
N PRO A 226 -3.54 -1.25 -25.75
CA PRO A 226 -4.18 -2.53 -26.00
C PRO A 226 -4.80 -2.58 -27.40
N LYS A 227 -4.88 -3.78 -27.96
CA LYS A 227 -5.68 -4.07 -29.15
C LYS A 227 -7.13 -4.31 -28.76
N ARG A 228 -8.03 -4.25 -29.72
CA ARG A 228 -9.49 -4.36 -29.49
C ARG A 228 -9.93 -5.61 -28.71
N ASN A 229 -9.23 -6.71 -28.86
CA ASN A 229 -9.60 -8.00 -28.25
C ASN A 229 -8.73 -8.38 -27.05
N ASP A 230 -7.81 -7.51 -26.64
CA ASP A 230 -6.93 -7.78 -25.50
C ASP A 230 -7.75 -7.81 -24.21
N LYS A 231 -7.43 -8.79 -23.35
CA LYS A 231 -8.09 -8.97 -22.06
C LYS A 231 -7.30 -8.34 -20.92
N SER A 232 -6.10 -7.90 -21.19
CA SER A 232 -5.19 -7.29 -20.21
C SER A 232 -4.49 -6.07 -20.81
N VAL A 233 -3.93 -5.24 -19.94
CA VAL A 233 -3.09 -4.10 -20.32
C VAL A 233 -1.76 -4.22 -19.57
N THR A 234 -0.66 -3.89 -20.26
CA THR A 234 0.68 -3.91 -19.67
C THR A 234 1.14 -2.49 -19.40
N VAL A 235 1.63 -2.27 -18.18
CA VAL A 235 2.20 -1.01 -17.72
C VAL A 235 3.62 -1.29 -17.21
N TYR A 236 4.59 -0.53 -17.69
CA TYR A 236 5.94 -0.48 -17.13
C TYR A 236 6.07 0.79 -16.29
N ALA A 237 6.73 0.70 -15.16
CA ALA A 237 6.94 1.81 -14.24
C ALA A 237 8.39 1.85 -13.76
N LEU A 238 9.08 2.96 -13.98
CA LEU A 238 10.41 3.22 -13.43
C LEU A 238 10.26 3.78 -12.02
N LEU A 239 10.80 3.07 -11.04
CA LEU A 239 10.82 3.48 -9.65
C LEU A 239 12.17 4.11 -9.32
N ASP A 240 12.16 5.15 -8.49
CA ASP A 240 13.36 5.84 -8.02
C ASP A 240 13.21 6.36 -6.59
N SER A 241 14.31 6.33 -5.83
CA SER A 241 14.40 6.85 -4.47
C SER A 241 15.86 7.05 -4.04
N PRO A 242 16.14 7.72 -2.91
CA PRO A 242 17.50 7.86 -2.37
C PRO A 242 18.24 6.52 -2.16
N SER A 243 17.52 5.43 -1.88
CA SER A 243 18.12 4.13 -1.55
C SER A 243 18.08 3.12 -2.68
N ALA A 244 17.18 3.25 -3.65
CA ALA A 244 17.03 2.28 -4.74
C ALA A 244 16.42 2.89 -5.99
N ALA A 245 16.72 2.28 -7.15
CA ALA A 245 15.91 2.41 -8.36
C ALA A 245 15.39 1.04 -8.76
N GLY A 246 14.36 1.00 -9.62
CA GLY A 246 13.77 -0.27 -10.06
C GLY A 246 12.91 -0.12 -11.28
N ILE A 247 12.62 -1.23 -11.93
CA ILE A 247 11.65 -1.32 -13.02
C ILE A 247 10.60 -2.36 -12.67
N TYR A 248 9.35 -1.97 -12.82
CA TYR A 248 8.18 -2.80 -12.58
C TYR A 248 7.44 -3.04 -13.88
N THR A 249 7.00 -4.27 -14.09
CA THR A 249 6.05 -4.63 -15.14
C THR A 249 4.77 -5.09 -14.46
N PHE A 250 3.65 -4.45 -14.80
CA PHE A 250 2.32 -4.84 -14.36
C PHE A 250 1.53 -5.35 -15.56
N VAL A 251 1.08 -6.60 -15.52
CA VAL A 251 0.09 -7.12 -16.47
C VAL A 251 -1.25 -7.19 -15.76
N ILE A 252 -2.16 -6.27 -16.10
CA ILE A 252 -3.41 -6.02 -15.38
C ILE A 252 -4.56 -6.68 -16.13
N THR A 253 -5.22 -7.62 -15.49
CA THR A 253 -6.36 -8.37 -16.04
C THR A 253 -7.62 -8.09 -15.21
N PRO A 254 -8.61 -7.36 -15.75
CA PRO A 254 -9.89 -7.09 -15.10
C PRO A 254 -10.77 -8.34 -15.00
N GLY A 255 -11.62 -8.41 -13.98
CA GLY A 255 -12.58 -9.51 -13.81
C GLY A 255 -13.41 -9.37 -12.54
N GLU A 256 -14.04 -10.47 -12.09
CA GLU A 256 -14.63 -10.54 -10.74
C GLU A 256 -13.59 -10.11 -9.72
N ASN A 257 -12.38 -10.65 -9.86
CA ASN A 257 -11.17 -10.19 -9.20
C ASN A 257 -10.29 -9.52 -10.25
N THR A 258 -9.76 -8.35 -9.97
CA THR A 258 -8.70 -7.79 -10.79
C THR A 258 -7.37 -8.39 -10.36
N VAL A 259 -6.64 -8.90 -11.34
CA VAL A 259 -5.37 -9.60 -11.13
C VAL A 259 -4.25 -8.81 -11.78
N MET A 260 -3.15 -8.63 -11.06
CA MET A 260 -1.92 -8.03 -11.57
C MET A 260 -0.79 -9.05 -11.46
N ASP A 261 -0.24 -9.51 -12.58
CA ASP A 261 1.06 -10.18 -12.57
C ASP A 261 2.14 -9.09 -12.52
N VAL A 262 2.97 -9.12 -11.48
CA VAL A 262 4.00 -8.11 -11.23
C VAL A 262 5.38 -8.74 -11.33
N ASP A 263 6.24 -8.11 -12.13
CA ASP A 263 7.67 -8.41 -12.23
C ASP A 263 8.44 -7.16 -11.78
N ALA A 264 9.20 -7.27 -10.69
CA ALA A 264 9.90 -6.16 -10.06
C ALA A 264 11.41 -6.46 -10.00
N LYS A 265 12.20 -5.65 -10.70
CA LYS A 265 13.66 -5.66 -10.61
C LYS A 265 14.13 -4.41 -9.92
N ILE A 266 14.82 -4.57 -8.80
CA ILE A 266 15.21 -3.51 -7.88
C ILE A 266 16.73 -3.48 -7.79
N PHE A 267 17.30 -2.29 -7.89
CA PHE A 267 18.74 -2.02 -7.85
C PHE A 267 19.03 -1.08 -6.68
N PRO A 268 19.54 -1.59 -5.54
CA PRO A 268 19.91 -0.74 -4.41
C PRO A 268 21.08 0.19 -4.76
N ARG A 269 20.99 1.46 -4.33
CA ARG A 269 22.09 2.44 -4.38
C ARG A 269 23.02 2.33 -3.19
N LYS A 270 22.47 1.93 -2.06
CA LYS A 270 23.16 1.74 -0.78
C LYS A 270 22.58 0.52 -0.08
N GLU A 271 23.22 0.09 1.00
CA GLU A 271 22.62 -0.93 1.87
C GLU A 271 21.31 -0.41 2.45
N ILE A 272 20.26 -1.23 2.39
CA ILE A 272 18.94 -0.94 2.93
C ILE A 272 18.72 -1.84 4.15
N ASN A 273 18.43 -1.22 5.29
CA ASN A 273 18.25 -1.96 6.54
C ASN A 273 16.95 -2.76 6.54
N LYS A 274 15.86 -2.16 6.11
CA LYS A 274 14.54 -2.80 6.04
C LYS A 274 13.91 -2.54 4.68
N LEU A 275 13.94 -3.56 3.83
CA LEU A 275 13.34 -3.53 2.50
C LEU A 275 12.02 -4.31 2.52
N GLY A 276 10.92 -3.65 2.21
CA GLY A 276 9.60 -4.26 2.12
C GLY A 276 9.18 -4.52 0.68
N ILE A 277 8.97 -5.79 0.34
CA ILE A 277 8.55 -6.25 -1.00
C ILE A 277 7.04 -6.45 -1.03
N ALA A 278 6.40 -6.05 -2.15
CA ALA A 278 4.96 -6.13 -2.38
C ALA A 278 4.13 -5.52 -1.24
N PRO A 279 4.37 -4.25 -0.87
CA PRO A 279 3.69 -3.64 0.26
C PRO A 279 2.21 -3.42 -0.02
N LEU A 280 1.38 -3.71 0.99
CA LEU A 280 -0.03 -3.36 1.06
C LEU A 280 -0.22 -2.34 2.18
N THR A 281 -1.07 -1.36 1.95
CA THR A 281 -1.38 -0.30 2.91
C THR A 281 -2.89 -0.16 3.06
N SER A 282 -3.37 -0.13 4.28
CA SER A 282 -4.79 -0.10 4.61
C SER A 282 -5.10 0.80 5.80
N MET A 283 -6.38 0.95 6.11
CA MET A 283 -6.86 1.68 7.26
C MET A 283 -7.65 0.75 8.19
N TYR A 284 -7.38 0.85 9.49
CA TYR A 284 -8.15 0.26 10.55
C TYR A 284 -8.28 1.26 11.70
N LEU A 285 -9.47 1.77 11.94
CA LEU A 285 -9.73 2.68 13.03
C LEU A 285 -10.28 1.95 14.26
N PHE A 286 -11.35 1.17 14.10
CA PHE A 286 -11.90 0.24 15.09
C PHE A 286 -12.81 -0.80 14.43
N GLY A 287 -13.01 -1.91 15.13
CA GLY A 287 -13.88 -3.01 14.78
C GLY A 287 -14.28 -3.82 16.02
N GLU A 288 -14.88 -4.98 15.85
CA GLU A 288 -15.45 -5.80 16.91
C GLU A 288 -14.44 -6.27 17.97
N ASN A 289 -13.17 -6.37 17.62
CA ASN A 289 -12.09 -6.77 18.54
C ASN A 289 -11.47 -5.59 19.31
N THR A 290 -11.77 -4.35 18.93
CA THR A 290 -11.29 -3.15 19.59
C THR A 290 -12.39 -2.53 20.41
N LYS A 291 -12.10 -2.26 21.68
CA LYS A 291 -13.04 -1.51 22.50
C LYS A 291 -13.23 -0.14 21.88
N ASN A 292 -14.48 0.24 21.65
CA ASN A 292 -14.85 1.53 21.10
C ASN A 292 -14.20 2.66 21.91
N LYS A 293 -13.27 3.36 21.31
CA LYS A 293 -12.52 4.48 21.91
C LYS A 293 -12.96 5.81 21.31
N PHE A 294 -13.85 5.76 20.33
CA PHE A 294 -14.30 6.90 19.53
C PHE A 294 -15.76 7.20 19.84
N ASP A 295 -16.12 8.46 19.89
CA ASP A 295 -17.50 8.91 19.93
C ASP A 295 -18.06 8.90 18.50
N ASP A 296 -18.35 7.69 18.02
CA ASP A 296 -18.79 7.38 16.65
C ASP A 296 -20.00 6.45 16.73
N HIS A 297 -21.01 6.72 15.89
CA HIS A 297 -22.22 5.90 15.84
C HIS A 297 -22.04 4.58 15.10
N ARG A 298 -20.99 4.48 14.27
CA ARG A 298 -20.70 3.29 13.47
C ARG A 298 -20.11 2.20 14.37
N PRO A 299 -20.54 0.93 14.23
CA PRO A 299 -19.93 -0.19 14.97
C PRO A 299 -18.47 -0.45 14.57
N GLU A 300 -18.16 -0.31 13.27
CA GLU A 300 -16.85 -0.58 12.70
C GLU A 300 -16.46 0.43 11.63
N VAL A 301 -15.16 0.74 11.56
CA VAL A 301 -14.57 1.65 10.56
C VAL A 301 -13.20 1.11 10.15
N HIS A 302 -13.13 0.41 9.02
CA HIS A 302 -11.89 -0.14 8.49
C HIS A 302 -11.99 -0.55 7.02
N ASP A 303 -10.86 -0.50 6.30
CA ASP A 303 -10.69 -1.00 4.94
C ASP A 303 -10.26 -2.47 4.91
N SER A 304 -9.69 -2.94 6.00
CA SER A 304 -9.33 -4.33 6.22
C SER A 304 -9.49 -4.67 7.69
N ASP A 305 -9.98 -5.85 8.00
CA ASP A 305 -10.17 -6.34 9.36
C ASP A 305 -9.04 -7.26 9.83
N GLY A 306 -8.21 -7.79 8.93
CA GLY A 306 -7.12 -8.66 9.32
C GLY A 306 -6.06 -8.92 8.27
N LEU A 307 -4.91 -9.39 8.74
CA LEU A 307 -3.84 -9.97 7.93
C LEU A 307 -4.03 -11.49 7.85
N LEU A 308 -4.11 -12.01 6.62
CA LEU A 308 -4.05 -13.43 6.34
C LEU A 308 -2.67 -13.80 5.79
N VAL A 309 -2.09 -14.87 6.31
CA VAL A 309 -0.81 -15.44 5.84
C VAL A 309 -0.99 -16.91 5.50
N LEU A 310 -0.49 -17.33 4.36
CA LEU A 310 -0.22 -18.74 4.03
C LEU A 310 1.29 -18.92 4.03
N ASN A 311 1.81 -19.55 5.09
CA ASN A 311 3.25 -19.73 5.23
C ASN A 311 3.81 -20.83 4.32
N GLY A 312 5.14 -20.93 4.24
CA GLY A 312 5.85 -21.93 3.44
C GLY A 312 5.50 -23.37 3.81
N ASN A 313 5.13 -23.64 5.07
CA ASN A 313 4.71 -24.96 5.57
C ASN A 313 3.25 -25.30 5.24
N GLY A 314 2.48 -24.35 4.73
CA GLY A 314 1.08 -24.54 4.37
C GLY A 314 0.07 -24.27 5.48
N GLU A 315 0.46 -23.62 6.57
CA GLU A 315 -0.44 -23.14 7.61
C GLU A 315 -1.08 -21.82 7.18
N TRP A 316 -2.39 -21.70 7.43
CA TRP A 316 -3.14 -20.45 7.30
C TRP A 316 -3.19 -19.77 8.64
N LEU A 317 -2.71 -18.54 8.73
CA LEU A 317 -2.69 -17.73 9.94
C LEU A 317 -3.50 -16.46 9.71
N TRP A 318 -4.40 -16.18 10.65
CA TRP A 318 -5.21 -14.97 10.70
C TRP A 318 -4.81 -14.10 11.89
N ARG A 319 -4.45 -12.85 11.61
CA ARG A 319 -4.17 -11.81 12.61
C ARG A 319 -5.21 -10.70 12.47
N PRO A 320 -6.19 -10.60 13.37
CA PRO A 320 -7.07 -9.43 13.44
C PRO A 320 -6.26 -8.15 13.64
N LEU A 321 -6.64 -7.09 12.97
CA LEU A 321 -6.01 -5.78 13.14
C LEU A 321 -6.44 -5.12 14.43
N ASP A 322 -5.62 -4.19 14.92
CA ASP A 322 -5.90 -3.39 16.11
C ASP A 322 -5.33 -1.98 15.94
N ASN A 323 -6.03 -0.99 16.47
CA ASN A 323 -5.56 0.39 16.58
C ASN A 323 -5.17 0.65 18.04
N SER A 324 -3.99 0.21 18.42
CA SER A 324 -3.46 0.33 19.78
C SER A 324 -2.99 1.76 20.08
N LYS A 325 -2.63 2.03 21.36
CA LYS A 325 -2.03 3.33 21.75
C LYS A 325 -0.60 3.50 21.25
N TYR A 326 0.07 2.41 20.93
CA TYR A 326 1.48 2.38 20.58
C TYR A 326 1.67 1.76 19.20
N LEU A 327 2.73 2.18 18.52
CA LEU A 327 3.18 1.51 17.31
C LEU A 327 3.41 0.02 17.58
N ARG A 328 2.79 -0.84 16.78
CA ARG A 328 2.96 -2.29 16.83
C ARG A 328 3.63 -2.76 15.56
N ILE A 329 4.62 -3.63 15.73
CA ILE A 329 5.30 -4.31 14.63
C ILE A 329 5.31 -5.79 14.95
N SER A 330 4.66 -6.60 14.10
CA SER A 330 4.64 -8.06 14.21
C SER A 330 5.41 -8.66 13.03
N ALA A 331 6.32 -9.60 13.31
CA ALA A 331 7.11 -10.30 12.31
C ALA A 331 6.75 -11.79 12.28
N PHE A 332 6.21 -12.26 11.17
CA PHE A 332 5.88 -13.65 10.93
C PHE A 332 7.01 -14.29 10.12
N VAL A 333 7.97 -14.89 10.84
CA VAL A 333 9.19 -15.49 10.25
C VAL A 333 8.81 -16.69 9.39
N ASP A 334 9.35 -16.74 8.18
CA ASP A 334 9.01 -17.77 7.20
C ASP A 334 10.15 -18.04 6.20
N GLU A 335 10.00 -19.11 5.44
CA GLU A 335 10.83 -19.44 4.28
C GLU A 335 9.91 -19.81 3.11
N ASN A 336 10.04 -19.06 2.00
CA ASN A 336 9.22 -19.23 0.80
C ASN A 336 7.72 -19.14 1.10
N PRO A 337 7.21 -17.97 1.57
CA PRO A 337 5.81 -17.77 1.85
C PRO A 337 4.97 -18.04 0.61
N LYS A 338 3.82 -18.68 0.79
CA LYS A 338 2.89 -18.98 -0.30
C LYS A 338 1.89 -17.86 -0.55
N GLY A 339 1.76 -16.93 0.41
CA GLY A 339 0.98 -15.73 0.22
C GLY A 339 0.68 -14.97 1.51
N PHE A 340 0.33 -13.70 1.34
CA PHE A 340 -0.14 -12.84 2.44
C PHE A 340 -1.05 -11.75 1.90
N GLY A 341 -1.91 -11.20 2.75
CA GLY A 341 -2.77 -10.13 2.32
C GLY A 341 -3.59 -9.49 3.42
N LEU A 342 -4.05 -8.29 3.16
CA LEU A 342 -4.99 -7.56 4.01
C LEU A 342 -6.41 -7.79 3.49
N LEU A 343 -7.26 -8.32 4.36
CA LEU A 343 -8.59 -8.76 3.98
C LEU A 343 -9.67 -7.95 4.69
N GLN A 344 -10.69 -7.58 3.93
CA GLN A 344 -11.97 -7.10 4.43
C GLN A 344 -12.93 -8.30 4.38
N ARG A 345 -13.15 -8.95 5.51
CA ARG A 345 -14.00 -10.15 5.62
C ARG A 345 -15.42 -9.83 5.98
N ASP A 346 -15.60 -8.86 6.89
CA ASP A 346 -16.93 -8.39 7.22
C ASP A 346 -17.53 -7.66 6.02
N ARG A 347 -18.70 -8.14 5.59
CA ARG A 347 -19.42 -7.64 4.41
C ARG A 347 -20.86 -7.28 4.73
N ASP A 348 -21.21 -7.23 6.03
CA ASP A 348 -22.56 -6.82 6.44
C ASP A 348 -22.63 -5.29 6.56
N PRO A 349 -23.44 -4.60 5.71
CA PRO A 349 -23.61 -3.16 5.82
C PRO A 349 -24.09 -2.68 7.19
N ALA A 350 -24.79 -3.56 7.94
CA ALA A 350 -25.29 -3.24 9.27
C ALA A 350 -24.16 -3.07 10.31
N HIS A 351 -22.98 -3.63 10.06
CA HIS A 351 -21.83 -3.48 10.93
C HIS A 351 -21.07 -2.15 10.70
N TYR A 352 -21.31 -1.46 9.58
CA TYR A 352 -20.66 -0.17 9.29
C TYR A 352 -21.58 1.03 9.45
N LEU A 353 -22.86 0.91 9.09
CA LEU A 353 -23.85 2.00 9.09
C LEU A 353 -23.41 3.25 8.33
N ASP A 354 -22.58 3.07 7.30
CA ASP A 354 -21.98 4.14 6.47
C ASP A 354 -22.21 3.85 4.98
N PHE A 355 -23.32 4.39 4.45
CA PHE A 355 -23.71 4.19 3.05
C PHE A 355 -23.00 5.13 2.08
N GLU A 356 -22.15 6.05 2.56
CA GLU A 356 -21.30 6.88 1.73
C GLU A 356 -19.93 6.21 1.52
N ALA A 357 -19.29 5.74 2.59
CA ALA A 357 -17.99 5.09 2.56
C ALA A 357 -18.04 3.67 1.98
N ASN A 358 -19.16 2.94 2.15
CA ASN A 358 -19.40 1.58 1.63
C ASN A 358 -18.24 0.62 1.97
N TYR A 359 -17.85 0.55 3.23
CA TYR A 359 -16.72 -0.28 3.69
C TYR A 359 -16.89 -1.76 3.32
N GLU A 360 -18.12 -2.28 3.36
CA GLU A 360 -18.47 -3.66 2.99
C GLU A 360 -18.14 -4.00 1.51
N GLN A 361 -18.02 -2.99 0.64
CA GLN A 361 -17.70 -3.14 -0.79
C GLN A 361 -16.22 -2.93 -1.10
N ARG A 362 -15.39 -2.57 -0.11
CA ARG A 362 -13.96 -2.36 -0.33
C ARG A 362 -13.24 -3.68 -0.54
N PRO A 363 -12.26 -3.77 -1.47
CA PRO A 363 -11.59 -5.03 -1.80
C PRO A 363 -10.67 -5.50 -0.68
N SER A 364 -10.47 -6.80 -0.61
CA SER A 364 -9.28 -7.42 -0.03
C SER A 364 -8.14 -7.41 -1.04
N ALA A 365 -6.88 -7.46 -0.60
CA ALA A 365 -5.74 -7.68 -1.46
C ALA A 365 -4.91 -8.88 -0.99
N TRP A 366 -4.44 -9.70 -1.95
CA TRP A 366 -3.63 -10.87 -1.71
C TRP A 366 -2.40 -10.89 -2.61
N VAL A 367 -1.24 -11.05 -2.02
CA VAL A 367 0.04 -11.23 -2.71
C VAL A 367 0.35 -12.73 -2.74
N GLU A 368 0.52 -13.28 -3.93
CA GLU A 368 0.96 -14.65 -4.18
C GLU A 368 2.35 -14.62 -4.81
N PRO A 369 3.41 -14.98 -4.06
CA PRO A 369 4.77 -15.08 -4.59
C PRO A 369 4.86 -16.02 -5.79
N VAL A 370 5.69 -15.68 -6.78
CA VAL A 370 6.01 -16.54 -7.93
C VAL A 370 7.48 -16.91 -7.86
N GLY A 371 7.76 -18.19 -7.64
CA GLY A 371 9.09 -18.71 -7.36
C GLY A 371 9.45 -18.60 -5.87
N ASP A 372 10.70 -18.85 -5.56
CA ASP A 372 11.21 -18.86 -4.19
C ASP A 372 11.63 -17.45 -3.75
N TRP A 373 11.06 -16.97 -2.65
CA TRP A 373 11.43 -15.68 -2.04
C TRP A 373 12.48 -15.82 -0.92
N GLY A 374 12.87 -17.06 -0.60
CA GLY A 374 13.89 -17.37 0.40
C GLY A 374 13.42 -17.17 1.83
N LYS A 375 14.39 -16.96 2.73
CA LYS A 375 14.14 -16.72 4.15
C LYS A 375 13.85 -15.25 4.41
N GLY A 376 12.95 -14.99 5.37
CA GLY A 376 12.59 -13.64 5.77
C GLY A 376 11.41 -13.64 6.73
N TRP A 377 10.59 -12.61 6.67
CA TRP A 377 9.34 -12.52 7.44
C TRP A 377 8.32 -11.63 6.75
N ILE A 378 7.06 -11.91 6.99
CA ILE A 378 5.99 -10.97 6.68
C ILE A 378 5.89 -10.03 7.87
N GLU A 379 6.03 -8.73 7.62
CA GLU A 379 5.90 -7.70 8.65
C GLU A 379 4.52 -7.07 8.58
N LEU A 380 3.88 -6.93 9.74
CA LEU A 380 2.67 -6.14 9.93
C LEU A 380 3.00 -4.95 10.82
N VAL A 381 2.75 -3.76 10.31
CA VAL A 381 2.91 -2.49 11.03
C VAL A 381 1.54 -1.89 11.28
N GLU A 382 1.21 -1.60 12.52
CA GLU A 382 -0.03 -0.96 12.95
C GLU A 382 0.32 0.34 13.69
N ILE A 383 0.01 1.47 13.04
CA ILE A 383 0.33 2.82 13.51
C ILE A 383 -0.88 3.39 14.24
N PRO A 384 -0.75 3.94 15.46
CA PRO A 384 -1.86 4.59 16.15
C PRO A 384 -2.50 5.70 15.30
N SER A 385 -3.81 5.66 15.13
CA SER A 385 -4.55 6.69 14.42
C SER A 385 -5.78 7.15 15.20
N GLN A 386 -6.13 8.44 15.03
CA GLN A 386 -7.34 9.04 15.57
C GLN A 386 -8.37 9.36 14.47
N GLN A 387 -8.04 9.10 13.21
CA GLN A 387 -8.87 9.47 12.07
C GLN A 387 -8.79 8.42 10.97
N GLU A 388 -9.92 8.15 10.32
CA GLU A 388 -10.04 7.19 9.22
C GLU A 388 -9.35 7.61 7.92
N ILE A 389 -8.96 8.89 7.79
CA ILE A 389 -8.25 9.39 6.61
C ILE A 389 -6.80 8.90 6.51
N HIS A 390 -6.27 8.30 7.59
CA HIS A 390 -4.89 7.84 7.65
C HIS A 390 -4.81 6.35 7.34
N ASP A 391 -4.09 5.99 6.30
CA ASP A 391 -3.67 4.61 6.06
C ASP A 391 -2.67 4.22 7.16
N ASN A 392 -3.15 3.56 8.21
CA ASN A 392 -2.38 3.27 9.44
C ASN A 392 -1.93 1.81 9.57
N VAL A 393 -2.17 0.99 8.57
CA VAL A 393 -1.76 -0.42 8.53
C VAL A 393 -0.91 -0.67 7.29
N VAL A 394 0.26 -1.30 7.47
CA VAL A 394 1.14 -1.69 6.37
C VAL A 394 1.61 -3.13 6.56
N THR A 395 1.63 -3.92 5.49
CA THR A 395 2.24 -5.25 5.50
C THR A 395 3.08 -5.47 4.25
N TYR A 396 4.17 -6.21 4.38
CA TYR A 396 5.10 -6.52 3.29
C TYR A 396 5.99 -7.71 3.66
N TRP A 397 6.63 -8.29 2.66
CA TRP A 397 7.70 -9.26 2.87
C TRP A 397 9.04 -8.57 3.09
N VAL A 398 9.79 -8.96 4.13
CA VAL A 398 11.15 -8.51 4.40
C VAL A 398 12.11 -9.68 4.18
N PRO A 399 12.97 -9.62 3.15
CA PRO A 399 14.00 -10.63 2.95
C PRO A 399 15.02 -10.64 4.10
N LYS A 400 15.45 -11.82 4.54
CA LYS A 400 16.52 -11.95 5.55
C LYS A 400 17.86 -11.41 5.04
N GLU A 401 18.13 -11.59 3.75
CA GLU A 401 19.34 -11.05 3.12
C GLU A 401 19.19 -9.55 2.90
N LYS A 402 20.21 -8.80 3.34
CA LYS A 402 20.24 -7.36 3.12
C LYS A 402 20.36 -7.01 1.65
N ALA A 403 19.65 -5.95 1.26
CA ALA A 403 19.81 -5.35 -0.04
C ALA A 403 21.13 -4.57 -0.09
N VAL A 404 22.07 -5.05 -0.89
CA VAL A 404 23.41 -4.44 -1.03
C VAL A 404 23.55 -3.73 -2.37
N PRO A 405 24.38 -2.67 -2.46
CA PRO A 405 24.54 -1.86 -3.67
C PRO A 405 24.80 -2.69 -4.91
N GLN A 406 24.17 -2.30 -6.01
CA GLN A 406 24.34 -2.85 -7.37
C GLN A 406 24.01 -4.34 -7.55
N LYS A 407 23.57 -5.05 -6.51
CA LYS A 407 23.03 -6.39 -6.64
C LYS A 407 21.56 -6.30 -7.06
N GLU A 408 21.23 -6.81 -8.24
CA GLU A 408 19.83 -6.91 -8.67
C GLU A 408 19.04 -7.81 -7.73
N LEU A 409 17.88 -7.32 -7.29
CA LEU A 409 16.87 -8.09 -6.58
C LEU A 409 15.69 -8.27 -7.53
N HIS A 410 15.27 -9.50 -7.75
CA HIS A 410 14.21 -9.84 -8.67
C HIS A 410 13.07 -10.57 -7.95
N TYR A 411 11.91 -9.92 -7.87
CA TYR A 411 10.71 -10.47 -7.26
C TYR A 411 9.58 -10.51 -8.26
N ARG A 412 8.93 -11.67 -8.37
CA ARG A 412 7.72 -11.83 -9.14
C ARG A 412 6.60 -12.24 -8.21
N TYR A 413 5.42 -11.70 -8.43
CA TYR A 413 4.24 -12.03 -7.65
C TYR A 413 2.98 -11.73 -8.44
N ARG A 414 1.89 -12.37 -8.02
CA ARG A 414 0.54 -12.05 -8.45
C ARG A 414 -0.18 -11.32 -7.34
N LEU A 415 -0.75 -10.19 -7.65
CA LEU A 415 -1.54 -9.39 -6.73
C LEU A 415 -3.01 -9.45 -7.16
N TYR A 416 -3.87 -9.86 -6.23
CA TYR A 416 -5.30 -9.96 -6.43
C TYR A 416 -6.02 -8.88 -5.66
N TRP A 417 -7.04 -8.28 -6.29
CA TRP A 417 -8.01 -7.38 -5.68
C TRP A 417 -9.36 -8.07 -5.76
N PHE A 418 -9.95 -8.45 -4.64
CA PHE A 418 -11.03 -9.44 -4.62
C PHE A 418 -12.04 -9.21 -3.49
N THR A 419 -13.24 -9.82 -3.63
CA THR A 419 -14.23 -9.97 -2.56
C THR A 419 -14.15 -11.36 -1.94
N LYS A 420 -13.95 -12.41 -2.78
CA LYS A 420 -13.75 -13.78 -2.31
C LYS A 420 -12.33 -14.23 -2.62
N LEU A 421 -11.67 -14.81 -1.61
CA LEU A 421 -10.28 -15.26 -1.74
C LEU A 421 -10.08 -16.14 -2.98
N PRO A 422 -9.19 -15.78 -3.91
CA PRO A 422 -9.04 -16.47 -5.20
C PRO A 422 -8.26 -17.78 -5.12
N VAL A 423 -7.66 -18.09 -3.97
CA VAL A 423 -6.87 -19.30 -3.74
C VAL A 423 -7.67 -20.34 -2.98
N LYS A 424 -7.41 -21.62 -3.27
CA LYS A 424 -8.09 -22.72 -2.59
C LYS A 424 -7.64 -22.79 -1.14
N LYS A 425 -8.59 -22.63 -0.23
CA LYS A 425 -8.38 -22.69 1.21
C LYS A 425 -9.04 -23.95 1.78
N VAL A 426 -8.36 -24.62 2.70
CA VAL A 426 -8.82 -25.87 3.29
C VAL A 426 -9.45 -25.67 4.67
N PRO A 427 -8.85 -24.89 5.60
CA PRO A 427 -9.39 -24.71 6.93
C PRO A 427 -10.57 -23.75 6.97
N GLY A 428 -11.42 -23.87 8.01
CA GLY A 428 -12.49 -22.94 8.33
C GLY A 428 -11.96 -21.54 8.64
N ASP A 429 -12.65 -20.55 8.12
CA ASP A 429 -12.29 -19.15 8.28
C ASP A 429 -12.57 -18.66 9.69
N ILE A 430 -11.73 -17.78 10.21
CA ILE A 430 -12.06 -16.97 11.37
C ILE A 430 -12.85 -15.76 10.86
N THR A 431 -14.10 -15.65 11.32
CA THR A 431 -15.03 -14.64 10.82
C THR A 431 -15.14 -13.43 11.73
N ALA A 432 -14.91 -13.61 13.04
CA ALA A 432 -14.93 -12.51 14.00
C ALA A 432 -14.02 -12.79 15.20
N THR A 433 -13.57 -11.73 15.86
CA THR A 433 -12.81 -11.77 17.11
C THR A 433 -13.30 -10.67 18.04
N TYR A 434 -13.80 -11.06 19.20
CA TYR A 434 -14.24 -10.12 20.23
C TYR A 434 -13.32 -10.18 21.44
N THR A 435 -13.14 -9.06 22.12
CA THR A 435 -12.32 -8.96 23.34
C THR A 435 -13.10 -8.33 24.48
N GLY A 436 -12.82 -8.76 25.70
CA GLY A 436 -13.47 -8.23 26.89
C GLY A 436 -12.76 -8.56 28.20
N ILE A 437 -13.40 -8.19 29.32
CA ILE A 437 -12.98 -8.60 30.66
C ILE A 437 -13.25 -10.09 30.83
N GLY A 438 -12.34 -10.82 31.47
CA GLY A 438 -12.48 -12.25 31.77
C GLY A 438 -13.55 -12.54 32.84
N GLY A 439 -13.78 -13.83 33.11
CA GLY A 439 -14.78 -14.28 34.07
C GLY A 439 -16.15 -14.54 33.47
N VAL A 440 -17.15 -14.63 34.32
CA VAL A 440 -18.57 -14.89 33.96
C VAL A 440 -19.47 -13.81 34.52
N SER A 441 -20.72 -13.74 34.04
CA SER A 441 -21.71 -12.79 34.54
C SER A 441 -21.86 -12.90 36.05
N GLY A 442 -21.75 -11.79 36.78
CA GLY A 442 -21.79 -11.72 38.23
C GLY A 442 -20.46 -12.02 38.95
N MET A 443 -19.45 -12.55 38.24
CA MET A 443 -18.09 -12.78 38.75
C MET A 443 -17.07 -12.37 37.68
N LEU A 444 -17.00 -11.06 37.37
CA LEU A 444 -16.03 -10.52 36.45
C LEU A 444 -14.63 -10.54 37.11
N GLU A 445 -13.63 -10.92 36.33
CA GLU A 445 -12.23 -10.98 36.73
C GLU A 445 -11.44 -9.97 35.90
N ASP A 446 -11.34 -8.73 36.39
CA ASP A 446 -10.71 -7.60 35.69
C ASP A 446 -9.21 -7.80 35.37
N HIS A 447 -8.55 -8.70 36.12
CA HIS A 447 -7.17 -9.14 35.89
C HIS A 447 -7.03 -10.18 34.77
N LYS A 448 -8.15 -10.63 34.17
CA LYS A 448 -8.17 -11.54 33.02
C LYS A 448 -8.76 -10.88 31.79
N ARG A 449 -8.39 -11.41 30.64
CA ARG A 449 -8.97 -11.03 29.35
C ARG A 449 -9.73 -12.21 28.75
N LYS A 450 -10.86 -11.93 28.15
CA LYS A 450 -11.64 -12.91 27.39
C LYS A 450 -11.48 -12.62 25.91
N PHE A 451 -11.21 -13.66 25.13
CA PHE A 451 -11.31 -13.64 23.67
C PHE A 451 -12.44 -14.58 23.26
N VAL A 452 -13.27 -14.11 22.32
CA VAL A 452 -14.31 -14.90 21.68
C VAL A 452 -14.02 -14.90 20.19
N ILE A 453 -13.87 -16.09 19.60
CA ILE A 453 -13.45 -16.26 18.22
C ILE A 453 -14.48 -17.10 17.49
N ASP A 454 -15.05 -16.56 16.41
CA ASP A 454 -15.97 -17.27 15.55
C ASP A 454 -15.27 -17.89 14.35
N PHE A 455 -15.61 -19.16 14.08
CA PHE A 455 -15.06 -19.94 12.97
C PHE A 455 -16.20 -20.41 12.04
N ASP A 456 -16.03 -20.20 10.74
CA ASP A 456 -16.92 -20.75 9.71
C ASP A 456 -16.61 -22.24 9.46
N ILE A 457 -16.86 -23.06 10.48
CA ILE A 457 -16.74 -24.52 10.40
C ILE A 457 -18.12 -25.12 10.62
N LEU A 458 -18.81 -25.39 9.51
CA LEU A 458 -20.20 -25.81 9.53
C LEU A 458 -20.39 -27.27 9.92
N ASN A 459 -21.57 -27.61 10.47
CA ASN A 459 -22.06 -28.98 10.73
C ASN A 459 -21.17 -29.81 11.68
N MET A 460 -20.53 -29.18 12.67
CA MET A 460 -19.60 -29.83 13.62
C MET A 460 -20.18 -29.97 15.04
N GLN A 461 -21.48 -29.77 15.24
CA GLN A 461 -22.09 -29.81 16.57
C GLN A 461 -21.81 -31.14 17.30
N LYS A 462 -22.07 -32.28 16.64
CA LYS A 462 -21.87 -33.61 17.24
C LYS A 462 -20.41 -33.91 17.56
N GLU A 463 -19.47 -33.40 16.74
CA GLU A 463 -18.04 -33.58 16.93
C GLU A 463 -17.53 -32.80 18.15
N VAL A 464 -18.05 -31.58 18.34
CA VAL A 464 -17.74 -30.77 19.54
C VAL A 464 -18.32 -31.40 20.78
N GLU A 465 -19.61 -31.77 20.79
CA GLU A 465 -20.27 -32.42 21.92
C GLU A 465 -19.59 -33.73 22.35
N LYS A 466 -19.04 -34.49 21.41
CA LYS A 466 -18.28 -35.73 21.65
C LYS A 466 -16.80 -35.51 21.96
N GLY A 467 -16.29 -34.28 21.98
CA GLY A 467 -14.89 -33.98 22.18
C GLY A 467 -13.95 -34.47 21.05
N ILE A 468 -14.51 -34.72 19.85
CA ILE A 468 -13.73 -35.13 18.66
C ILE A 468 -13.08 -33.91 18.00
N ALA A 469 -13.77 -32.77 18.02
CA ALA A 469 -13.24 -31.46 17.67
C ALA A 469 -12.92 -30.69 18.96
N THR A 470 -11.69 -30.20 19.07
CA THR A 470 -11.17 -29.54 20.28
C THR A 470 -10.49 -28.23 19.93
N LEU A 471 -10.42 -27.34 20.92
CA LEU A 471 -9.71 -26.07 20.82
C LEU A 471 -8.28 -26.23 21.35
N GLU A 472 -7.28 -25.96 20.51
CA GLU A 472 -5.89 -25.80 20.94
C GLU A 472 -5.57 -24.34 21.11
N VAL A 473 -4.97 -23.97 22.26
CA VAL A 473 -4.63 -22.59 22.61
C VAL A 473 -3.26 -22.57 23.26
N SER A 474 -2.45 -21.59 22.90
CA SER A 474 -1.18 -21.31 23.54
C SER A 474 -0.96 -19.80 23.73
N ALA A 475 -0.13 -19.44 24.70
CA ALA A 475 0.33 -18.09 24.97
C ALA A 475 1.84 -18.12 25.20
N SER A 476 2.57 -17.14 24.69
CA SER A 476 4.03 -17.04 24.88
C SER A 476 4.38 -16.58 26.29
N GLU A 477 3.51 -15.77 26.91
CA GLU A 477 3.61 -15.23 28.27
C GLU A 477 2.21 -15.20 28.89
N GLY A 478 2.14 -15.21 30.23
CA GLY A 478 0.85 -15.30 30.93
C GLY A 478 0.29 -16.73 30.96
N GLU A 479 -0.99 -16.88 31.25
CA GLU A 479 -1.63 -18.18 31.48
C GLU A 479 -2.99 -18.26 30.80
N ILE A 480 -3.26 -19.35 30.11
CA ILE A 480 -4.61 -19.69 29.63
C ILE A 480 -5.35 -20.37 30.79
N THR A 481 -6.27 -19.64 31.43
CA THR A 481 -7.00 -20.12 32.63
C THR A 481 -8.31 -20.81 32.28
N GLY A 482 -8.80 -20.65 31.05
CA GLY A 482 -9.99 -21.32 30.56
C GLY A 482 -10.03 -21.34 29.04
N LYS A 483 -10.54 -22.43 28.48
CA LYS A 483 -10.82 -22.56 27.04
C LYS A 483 -12.05 -23.43 26.82
N HIS A 484 -12.91 -23.00 25.91
CA HIS A 484 -14.11 -23.72 25.58
C HIS A 484 -14.46 -23.56 24.11
N LEU A 485 -14.87 -24.64 23.45
CA LEU A 485 -15.33 -24.63 22.05
C LEU A 485 -16.81 -25.05 22.05
N MET A 486 -17.64 -24.25 21.40
CA MET A 486 -19.09 -24.49 21.31
C MET A 486 -19.56 -24.43 19.87
N TYR A 487 -20.63 -25.17 19.59
CA TYR A 487 -21.43 -24.94 18.39
C TYR A 487 -22.21 -23.64 18.53
N ASN A 488 -22.14 -22.79 17.53
CA ASN A 488 -22.91 -21.54 17.47
C ASN A 488 -24.19 -21.76 16.67
N PRO A 489 -25.36 -21.72 17.32
CA PRO A 489 -26.64 -22.01 16.67
C PRO A 489 -27.07 -20.90 15.68
N VAL A 490 -26.52 -19.68 15.82
CA VAL A 490 -26.84 -18.54 14.97
C VAL A 490 -26.07 -18.63 13.64
N THR A 491 -24.73 -18.71 13.72
CA THR A 491 -23.87 -18.81 12.54
C THR A 491 -23.79 -20.22 11.96
N LYS A 492 -24.22 -21.24 12.75
CA LYS A 492 -24.04 -22.68 12.49
C LYS A 492 -22.59 -23.12 12.40
N GLY A 493 -21.67 -22.25 12.77
CA GLY A 493 -20.24 -22.46 12.89
C GLY A 493 -19.83 -22.88 14.30
N LEU A 494 -18.59 -22.58 14.66
CA LEU A 494 -18.04 -22.82 15.99
C LEU A 494 -17.60 -21.50 16.62
N THR A 495 -17.80 -21.38 17.93
CA THR A 495 -17.30 -20.24 18.72
C THR A 495 -16.37 -20.76 19.81
N ALA A 496 -15.17 -20.20 19.87
CA ALA A 496 -14.19 -20.45 20.92
C ALA A 496 -14.23 -19.32 21.97
N TYR A 497 -14.18 -19.70 23.24
CA TYR A 497 -14.03 -18.81 24.38
C TYR A 497 -12.70 -19.09 25.06
N ILE A 498 -11.88 -18.06 25.26
CA ILE A 498 -10.55 -18.16 25.86
C ILE A 498 -10.44 -17.14 26.98
N ASP A 499 -10.15 -17.60 28.20
CA ASP A 499 -9.79 -16.73 29.32
C ASP A 499 -8.25 -16.73 29.47
N PHE A 500 -7.67 -15.55 29.36
CA PHE A 500 -6.23 -15.31 29.43
C PHE A 500 -5.91 -14.42 30.63
N LYS A 501 -4.98 -14.86 31.47
CA LYS A 501 -4.44 -14.09 32.60
C LYS A 501 -3.05 -13.55 32.22
N PRO A 502 -2.93 -12.25 31.91
CA PRO A 502 -1.65 -11.64 31.59
C PRO A 502 -0.74 -11.55 32.83
N ASN A 503 0.56 -11.52 32.59
CA ASN A 503 1.59 -11.38 33.63
C ASN A 503 2.35 -10.02 33.56
N GLY A 504 1.78 -9.04 32.83
CA GLY A 504 2.39 -7.72 32.65
C GLY A 504 3.40 -7.65 31.50
N LYS A 505 3.60 -8.74 30.76
CA LYS A 505 4.46 -8.77 29.56
C LYS A 505 3.61 -8.91 28.30
N THR A 506 4.15 -8.46 27.17
CA THR A 506 3.57 -8.73 25.84
C THR A 506 3.45 -10.23 25.62
N SER A 507 2.31 -10.69 25.12
CA SER A 507 2.07 -12.10 24.83
C SER A 507 1.54 -12.31 23.43
N GLU A 508 2.11 -13.30 22.73
CA GLU A 508 1.56 -13.84 21.49
C GLU A 508 0.67 -15.02 21.82
N LEU A 509 -0.60 -14.88 21.45
CA LEU A 509 -1.62 -15.90 21.61
C LEU A 509 -1.86 -16.60 20.29
N ARG A 510 -2.09 -17.91 20.33
CA ARG A 510 -2.48 -18.71 19.16
C ARG A 510 -3.65 -19.61 19.53
N ALA A 511 -4.63 -19.75 18.64
CA ALA A 511 -5.73 -20.67 18.79
C ALA A 511 -6.11 -21.33 17.47
N SER A 512 -6.53 -22.58 17.51
CA SER A 512 -7.04 -23.30 16.33
C SER A 512 -7.98 -24.42 16.74
N VAL A 513 -8.84 -24.83 15.82
CA VAL A 513 -9.72 -25.98 15.99
C VAL A 513 -9.06 -27.21 15.37
N VAL A 514 -8.93 -28.28 16.17
CA VAL A 514 -8.29 -29.53 15.79
C VAL A 514 -9.29 -30.67 15.83
N LYS A 515 -9.28 -31.51 14.80
CA LYS A 515 -10.07 -32.75 14.72
C LYS A 515 -9.17 -33.92 14.43
N LYS A 516 -9.14 -34.90 15.35
CA LYS A 516 -8.29 -36.10 15.23
C LYS A 516 -6.81 -35.77 14.94
N GLY A 517 -6.26 -34.79 15.65
CA GLY A 517 -4.86 -34.34 15.52
C GLY A 517 -4.53 -33.54 14.25
N LYS A 518 -5.53 -33.18 13.44
CA LYS A 518 -5.36 -32.31 12.26
C LYS A 518 -6.05 -30.98 12.48
N ASN A 519 -5.35 -29.92 12.15
CA ASN A 519 -5.92 -28.58 12.17
C ASN A 519 -6.99 -28.44 11.07
N ILE A 520 -8.19 -27.97 11.44
CA ILE A 520 -9.35 -27.79 10.56
C ILE A 520 -9.83 -26.34 10.51
N SER A 521 -9.10 -25.42 11.09
CA SER A 521 -9.33 -23.97 11.03
C SER A 521 -8.08 -23.23 10.58
N GLU A 522 -8.23 -21.96 10.28
CA GLU A 522 -7.11 -21.02 10.37
C GLU A 522 -6.56 -21.01 11.79
N ILE A 523 -5.30 -20.63 11.91
CA ILE A 523 -4.66 -20.37 13.20
C ILE A 523 -4.91 -18.91 13.54
N TRP A 524 -5.75 -18.65 14.53
CA TRP A 524 -5.89 -17.32 15.10
C TRP A 524 -4.62 -16.93 15.83
N SER A 525 -4.09 -15.75 15.54
CA SER A 525 -2.91 -15.18 16.18
C SER A 525 -3.26 -13.80 16.71
N TYR A 526 -2.90 -13.51 17.94
CA TYR A 526 -3.19 -12.22 18.57
C TYR A 526 -2.04 -11.77 19.46
N GLN A 527 -1.61 -10.52 19.32
CA GLN A 527 -0.65 -9.93 20.23
C GLN A 527 -1.39 -9.14 21.31
N TRP A 528 -1.28 -9.61 22.53
CA TRP A 528 -1.76 -8.86 23.68
C TRP A 528 -0.65 -7.96 24.22
N LEU A 529 -0.97 -6.69 24.48
CA LEU A 529 -0.08 -5.71 25.11
C LEU A 529 -0.62 -5.35 26.50
N PRO A 530 0.28 -5.16 27.51
CA PRO A 530 -0.11 -4.81 28.89
C PRO A 530 -0.71 -3.40 29.01
#